data_1877d6ec40fd4bd2aacde50c09c58da9
#
_entry.id   1877d6ec40fd4bd2aacde50c09c58da9
#
_cell.length_a   1.000
_cell.length_b   1.000
_cell.length_c   1.000
_cell.angle_alpha   90.00
_cell.angle_beta   90.00
_cell.angle_gamma   90.00
#
_symmetry.space_group_name_H-M   'P 1'
#
loop_
_entity.id
_entity.type
_entity.pdbx_description
1 polymer ?
#
loop_
_entity_poly.entity_id
_entity_poly.type
_entity_poly.pdbx_seq_one_letter_code
_entity_poly.pdbx_strand_id
1 'polypeptide(L)'
;MITAVCILLFLGADLIRPPSVVPTDRGGVVVSAKGGDRRWTANWTMEQLERDGKKAIRFTERGQGHVSPYSEEVKWSLESVWSAENGLRPLESEKVVTTKTGKPLVTERKHFDLNNNTVRFERQFSDGRSETKSLSIPPDTLAVEGIAGILRFLGFDQNARLAAHVLSNEPRLYSVTFETRGMERVKTPAGQFEAYKVEMVPHMGVLSVFRSLFPKAYFWFTVAPPHFWVRYEGPENGPGTPDIVMELDRASE
;
A
#
# COMPACT_ATOMS: atom_id res chain seq x y z
N MET A 1 7.71 -25.60 45.48
CA MET A 1 7.08 -25.44 44.15
C MET A 1 6.96 -23.94 43.89
N ILE A 2 7.82 -23.40 43.03
CA ILE A 2 7.79 -21.98 42.64
C ILE A 2 7.12 -21.92 41.25
N THR A 3 5.92 -21.42 41.23
CA THR A 3 5.16 -21.25 39.99
C THR A 3 5.67 -20.01 39.27
N ALA A 4 6.43 -20.19 38.19
CA ALA A 4 6.88 -19.11 37.34
C ALA A 4 5.66 -18.58 36.56
N VAL A 5 5.21 -17.37 36.89
CA VAL A 5 4.22 -16.63 36.12
C VAL A 5 4.96 -16.02 34.91
N CYS A 6 4.81 -16.63 33.74
CA CYS A 6 5.22 -16.00 32.48
C CYS A 6 4.28 -14.81 32.21
N ILE A 7 4.73 -13.60 32.52
CA ILE A 7 4.12 -12.36 32.03
C ILE A 7 4.43 -12.29 30.54
N LEU A 8 3.49 -12.66 29.68
CA LEU A 8 3.49 -12.32 28.26
C LEU A 8 3.32 -10.80 28.17
N LEU A 9 4.44 -10.09 28.02
CA LEU A 9 4.44 -8.71 27.55
C LEU A 9 3.85 -8.72 26.13
N PHE A 10 2.59 -8.35 25.98
CA PHE A 10 2.03 -7.93 24.72
C PHE A 10 2.80 -6.67 24.30
N LEU A 11 3.84 -6.82 23.51
CA LEU A 11 4.43 -5.73 22.75
C LEU A 11 3.29 -5.21 21.87
N GLY A 12 2.80 -3.99 22.17
CA GLY A 12 1.77 -3.34 21.38
C GLY A 12 2.25 -3.30 19.92
N ALA A 13 1.34 -3.55 18.98
CA ALA A 13 1.63 -3.45 17.56
C ALA A 13 2.23 -2.07 17.27
N ASP A 14 3.42 -2.03 16.66
CA ASP A 14 4.06 -0.78 16.25
C ASP A 14 3.28 -0.19 15.08
N LEU A 15 2.38 0.73 15.39
CA LEU A 15 1.59 1.44 14.38
C LEU A 15 2.37 2.64 13.84
N ILE A 16 2.30 2.85 12.54
CA ILE A 16 2.82 4.06 11.91
C ILE A 16 2.05 5.27 12.46
N ARG A 17 2.76 6.25 12.98
CA ARG A 17 2.17 7.49 13.51
C ARG A 17 2.35 8.62 12.50
N PRO A 18 1.28 9.25 12.02
CA PRO A 18 1.39 10.40 11.16
C PRO A 18 1.91 11.62 11.96
N PRO A 19 2.53 12.59 11.29
CA PRO A 19 2.79 13.88 11.89
C PRO A 19 1.47 14.59 12.27
N SER A 20 1.55 15.61 13.11
CA SER A 20 0.37 16.38 13.55
C SER A 20 -0.40 17.02 12.40
N VAL A 21 0.31 17.33 11.32
CA VAL A 21 -0.24 17.86 10.06
C VAL A 21 0.32 17.02 8.92
N VAL A 22 -0.58 16.43 8.14
CA VAL A 22 -0.23 15.73 6.90
C VAL A 22 -0.35 16.73 5.75
N PRO A 23 0.72 17.07 5.05
CA PRO A 23 0.64 17.97 3.92
C PRO A 23 -0.22 17.36 2.81
N THR A 24 -1.02 18.21 2.17
CA THR A 24 -1.66 17.82 0.91
C THR A 24 -0.58 17.55 -0.13
N ASP A 25 -0.68 16.41 -0.78
CA ASP A 25 0.32 15.92 -1.72
C ASP A 25 -0.34 15.33 -2.95
N ARG A 26 0.29 15.46 -4.12
CA ARG A 26 -0.20 14.92 -5.39
C ARG A 26 0.96 14.61 -6.32
N GLY A 27 0.75 13.68 -7.22
CA GLY A 27 1.78 13.33 -8.20
C GLY A 27 1.23 12.52 -9.35
N GLY A 28 2.09 12.29 -10.32
CA GLY A 28 1.88 11.34 -11.41
C GLY A 28 2.86 10.18 -11.31
N VAL A 29 2.45 9.03 -11.76
CA VAL A 29 3.30 7.85 -11.87
C VAL A 29 3.28 7.28 -13.27
N VAL A 30 4.41 6.77 -13.71
CA VAL A 30 4.55 5.92 -14.88
C VAL A 30 4.99 4.53 -14.44
N VAL A 31 4.40 3.51 -15.03
CA VAL A 31 4.69 2.13 -14.68
C VAL A 31 5.09 1.35 -15.91
N SER A 32 6.18 0.62 -15.78
CA SER A 32 6.72 -0.25 -16.82
C SER A 32 6.87 -1.68 -16.29
N ALA A 33 6.84 -2.66 -17.18
CA ALA A 33 7.33 -3.99 -16.85
C ALA A 33 8.83 -3.88 -16.49
N LYS A 34 9.33 -4.73 -15.61
CA LYS A 34 10.75 -4.72 -15.24
C LYS A 34 11.62 -4.99 -16.47
N GLY A 35 12.38 -3.97 -16.88
CA GLY A 35 13.22 -4.02 -18.10
C GLY A 35 12.45 -3.97 -19.42
N GLY A 36 11.20 -3.53 -19.43
CA GLY A 36 10.32 -3.58 -20.58
C GLY A 36 9.44 -2.36 -20.80
N ASP A 37 8.35 -2.59 -21.51
CA ASP A 37 7.46 -1.57 -22.01
C ASP A 37 6.61 -0.92 -20.92
N ARG A 38 6.19 0.31 -21.20
CA ARG A 38 5.22 1.05 -20.39
C ARG A 38 3.90 0.28 -20.34
N ARG A 39 3.38 0.11 -19.13
CA ARG A 39 2.13 -0.62 -18.88
C ARG A 39 0.97 0.33 -18.63
N TRP A 40 1.12 1.24 -17.67
CA TRP A 40 0.06 2.15 -17.26
C TRP A 40 0.60 3.43 -16.64
N THR A 41 -0.30 4.38 -16.42
CA THR A 41 -0.04 5.63 -15.71
C THR A 41 -1.17 5.94 -14.77
N ALA A 42 -0.87 6.67 -13.70
CA ALA A 42 -1.87 7.21 -12.80
C ALA A 42 -1.50 8.59 -12.28
N ASN A 43 -2.49 9.32 -11.80
CA ASN A 43 -2.32 10.48 -10.94
C ASN A 43 -2.93 10.17 -9.59
N TRP A 44 -2.29 10.65 -8.53
CA TRP A 44 -2.74 10.43 -7.17
C TRP A 44 -2.75 11.72 -6.36
N THR A 45 -3.57 11.76 -5.31
CA THR A 45 -3.56 12.80 -4.29
C THR A 45 -3.63 12.17 -2.91
N MET A 46 -3.03 12.82 -1.94
CA MET A 46 -3.15 12.48 -0.53
C MET A 46 -3.43 13.77 0.25
N GLU A 47 -4.43 13.75 1.10
CA GLU A 47 -4.82 14.91 1.89
C GLU A 47 -5.34 14.51 3.26
N GLN A 48 -5.14 15.39 4.23
CA GLN A 48 -5.76 15.26 5.54
C GLN A 48 -7.20 15.76 5.47
N LEU A 49 -8.10 15.05 6.13
CA LEU A 49 -9.49 15.45 6.28
C LEU A 49 -9.97 15.16 7.72
N GLU A 50 -11.14 15.65 8.05
CA GLU A 50 -11.86 15.29 9.26
C GLU A 50 -13.07 14.42 8.88
N ARG A 51 -13.24 13.30 9.59
CA ARG A 51 -14.36 12.38 9.42
C ARG A 51 -14.92 12.05 10.80
N ASP A 52 -16.20 12.33 11.01
CA ASP A 52 -16.89 12.11 12.30
C ASP A 52 -16.16 12.75 13.50
N GLY A 53 -15.60 13.96 13.30
CA GLY A 53 -14.83 14.68 14.32
C GLY A 53 -13.43 14.13 14.58
N LYS A 54 -12.91 13.23 13.74
CA LYS A 54 -11.62 12.56 13.87
C LYS A 54 -10.72 12.83 12.67
N LYS A 55 -9.41 12.92 12.92
CA LYS A 55 -8.43 13.07 11.85
C LYS A 55 -8.35 11.82 10.99
N ALA A 56 -8.36 12.01 9.68
CA ALA A 56 -8.19 10.96 8.69
C ALA A 56 -7.31 11.44 7.55
N ILE A 57 -6.80 10.49 6.76
CA ILE A 57 -6.06 10.73 5.52
C ILE A 57 -6.84 10.08 4.40
N ARG A 58 -7.08 10.83 3.33
CA ARG A 58 -7.65 10.32 2.08
C ARG A 58 -6.56 10.21 1.03
N PHE A 59 -6.46 9.06 0.43
CA PHE A 59 -5.67 8.80 -0.76
C PHE A 59 -6.61 8.55 -1.92
N THR A 60 -6.39 9.23 -3.05
CA THR A 60 -7.12 8.96 -4.29
C THR A 60 -6.14 8.68 -5.42
N GLU A 61 -6.52 7.81 -6.35
CA GLU A 61 -5.75 7.51 -7.54
C GLU A 61 -6.67 7.36 -8.74
N ARG A 62 -6.24 7.86 -9.89
CA ARG A 62 -6.90 7.63 -11.18
C ARG A 62 -5.86 7.23 -12.20
N GLY A 63 -6.05 6.06 -12.81
CA GLY A 63 -5.08 5.52 -13.74
C GLY A 63 -5.71 4.95 -14.99
N GLN A 64 -4.84 4.64 -15.96
CA GLN A 64 -5.20 3.97 -17.20
C GLN A 64 -4.04 3.19 -17.79
N GLY A 65 -4.35 2.09 -18.45
CA GLY A 65 -3.39 1.24 -19.16
C GLY A 65 -3.64 -0.25 -18.94
N HIS A 66 -2.60 -1.04 -19.20
CA HIS A 66 -2.62 -2.50 -19.03
C HIS A 66 -2.22 -2.87 -17.60
N VAL A 67 -3.19 -3.24 -16.79
CA VAL A 67 -2.99 -3.68 -15.40
C VAL A 67 -3.56 -5.08 -15.20
N SER A 68 -2.84 -5.93 -14.47
CA SER A 68 -3.33 -7.29 -14.18
C SER A 68 -4.56 -7.25 -13.26
N PRO A 69 -5.56 -8.14 -13.47
CA PRO A 69 -5.58 -9.29 -14.38
C PRO A 69 -6.18 -9.00 -15.77
N TYR A 70 -6.41 -7.74 -16.13
CA TYR A 70 -7.11 -7.38 -17.36
C TYR A 70 -6.22 -7.57 -18.59
N SER A 71 -6.75 -8.22 -19.63
CA SER A 71 -6.07 -8.41 -20.92
C SER A 71 -6.08 -7.17 -21.79
N GLU A 72 -7.08 -6.30 -21.60
CA GLU A 72 -7.25 -5.06 -22.34
C GLU A 72 -6.89 -3.84 -21.50
N GLU A 73 -6.71 -2.71 -22.15
CA GLU A 73 -6.51 -1.42 -21.49
C GLU A 73 -7.75 -1.01 -20.70
N VAL A 74 -7.57 -0.70 -19.42
CA VAL A 74 -8.62 -0.27 -18.51
C VAL A 74 -8.35 1.11 -17.95
N LYS A 75 -9.38 1.73 -17.37
CA LYS A 75 -9.27 2.89 -16.49
C LYS A 75 -9.74 2.51 -15.11
N TRP A 76 -9.19 3.15 -14.09
CA TRP A 76 -9.66 2.97 -12.71
C TRP A 76 -9.64 4.27 -11.93
N SER A 77 -10.49 4.29 -10.93
CA SER A 77 -10.41 5.23 -9.81
C SER A 77 -10.34 4.45 -8.52
N LEU A 78 -9.52 4.92 -7.61
CA LEU A 78 -9.35 4.38 -6.27
C LEU A 78 -9.49 5.52 -5.27
N GLU A 79 -10.25 5.29 -4.20
CA GLU A 79 -10.24 6.09 -2.99
C GLU A 79 -9.97 5.18 -1.81
N SER A 80 -9.12 5.62 -0.88
CA SER A 80 -8.82 4.91 0.36
C SER A 80 -8.73 5.91 1.49
N VAL A 81 -9.41 5.62 2.60
CA VAL A 81 -9.45 6.48 3.79
C VAL A 81 -8.80 5.74 4.96
N TRP A 82 -7.94 6.45 5.68
CA TRP A 82 -7.17 5.95 6.80
C TRP A 82 -7.41 6.79 8.04
N SER A 83 -7.64 6.15 9.19
CA SER A 83 -7.64 6.83 10.49
C SER A 83 -6.24 7.36 10.79
N ALA A 84 -6.15 8.56 11.37
CA ALA A 84 -4.91 9.18 11.84
C ALA A 84 -4.92 9.47 13.35
N GLU A 85 -5.84 8.87 14.12
CA GLU A 85 -6.00 9.13 15.55
C GLU A 85 -4.95 8.41 16.41
N ASN A 86 -4.96 7.08 16.39
CA ASN A 86 -4.12 6.22 17.23
C ASN A 86 -3.18 5.35 16.37
N GLY A 87 -2.53 5.97 15.38
CA GLY A 87 -1.79 5.31 14.34
C GLY A 87 -2.60 5.18 13.05
N LEU A 88 -1.88 4.97 11.95
CA LEU A 88 -2.50 4.86 10.63
C LEU A 88 -3.12 3.48 10.45
N ARG A 89 -4.44 3.45 10.36
CA ARG A 89 -5.22 2.22 10.13
C ARG A 89 -6.24 2.46 9.01
N PRO A 90 -6.40 1.52 8.07
CA PRO A 90 -7.38 1.67 7.00
C PRO A 90 -8.81 1.68 7.58
N LEU A 91 -9.67 2.53 7.02
CA LEU A 91 -11.10 2.60 7.36
C LEU A 91 -11.94 2.02 6.23
N GLU A 92 -11.63 2.43 5.01
CA GLU A 92 -12.34 1.95 3.82
C GLU A 92 -11.50 2.16 2.57
N SER A 93 -11.85 1.42 1.52
CA SER A 93 -11.40 1.71 0.16
C SER A 93 -12.49 1.36 -0.84
N GLU A 94 -12.53 2.12 -1.94
CA GLU A 94 -13.34 1.80 -3.11
C GLU A 94 -12.48 1.91 -4.37
N LYS A 95 -12.52 0.87 -5.20
CA LYS A 95 -11.87 0.85 -6.51
C LYS A 95 -12.91 0.53 -7.58
N VAL A 96 -13.03 1.39 -8.56
CA VAL A 96 -13.89 1.20 -9.73
C VAL A 96 -13.01 1.03 -10.95
N VAL A 97 -13.20 -0.08 -11.67
CA VAL A 97 -12.50 -0.36 -12.93
C VAL A 97 -13.49 -0.33 -14.08
N THR A 98 -13.10 0.35 -15.15
CA THR A 98 -13.89 0.49 -16.36
C THR A 98 -13.07 0.11 -17.59
N THR A 99 -13.74 -0.22 -18.69
CA THR A 99 -13.07 -0.30 -20.00
C THR A 99 -12.50 1.06 -20.38
N LYS A 100 -11.67 1.11 -21.40
CA LYS A 100 -11.14 2.36 -21.99
C LYS A 100 -12.27 3.35 -22.37
N THR A 101 -13.43 2.83 -22.79
CA THR A 101 -14.61 3.62 -23.19
C THR A 101 -15.51 4.03 -22.01
N GLY A 102 -15.17 3.62 -20.77
CA GLY A 102 -15.91 3.99 -19.56
C GLY A 102 -17.02 3.02 -19.15
N LYS A 103 -17.19 1.86 -19.82
CA LYS A 103 -18.15 0.84 -19.38
C LYS A 103 -17.65 0.20 -18.09
N PRO A 104 -18.45 0.13 -17.00
CA PRO A 104 -18.05 -0.54 -15.77
C PRO A 104 -17.65 -2.00 -16.01
N LEU A 105 -16.63 -2.46 -15.32
CA LEU A 105 -16.17 -3.86 -15.27
C LEU A 105 -16.36 -4.45 -13.88
N VAL A 106 -15.84 -3.75 -12.86
CA VAL A 106 -15.90 -4.20 -11.47
C VAL A 106 -15.83 -2.99 -10.54
N THR A 107 -16.55 -3.09 -9.43
CA THR A 107 -16.40 -2.22 -8.26
C THR A 107 -15.98 -3.09 -7.07
N GLU A 108 -14.91 -2.71 -6.40
CA GLU A 108 -14.39 -3.38 -5.19
C GLU A 108 -14.47 -2.42 -4.02
N ARG A 109 -14.95 -2.89 -2.88
CA ARG A 109 -15.05 -2.14 -1.62
C ARG A 109 -14.46 -2.93 -0.48
N LYS A 110 -13.73 -2.25 0.40
CA LYS A 110 -13.27 -2.78 1.68
C LYS A 110 -13.76 -1.87 2.78
N HIS A 111 -14.35 -2.44 3.80
CA HIS A 111 -14.83 -1.74 4.97
C HIS A 111 -14.21 -2.35 6.21
N PHE A 112 -13.45 -1.55 6.96
CA PHE A 112 -12.68 -2.00 8.11
C PHE A 112 -13.40 -1.63 9.42
N ASP A 113 -13.79 -2.62 10.19
CA ASP A 113 -14.26 -2.44 11.56
C ASP A 113 -13.07 -2.56 12.51
N LEU A 114 -12.53 -1.42 12.91
CA LEU A 114 -11.36 -1.35 13.78
C LEU A 114 -11.64 -1.81 15.21
N ASN A 115 -12.90 -1.76 15.65
CA ASN A 115 -13.30 -2.18 17.00
C ASN A 115 -13.34 -3.72 17.09
N ASN A 116 -13.85 -4.38 16.06
CA ASN A 116 -13.96 -5.82 15.99
C ASN A 116 -12.78 -6.48 15.26
N ASN A 117 -11.82 -5.68 14.76
CA ASN A 117 -10.68 -6.15 13.96
C ASN A 117 -11.13 -7.07 12.81
N THR A 118 -12.06 -6.59 12.02
CA THR A 118 -12.56 -7.30 10.84
C THR A 118 -12.56 -6.39 9.63
N VAL A 119 -12.50 -6.99 8.44
CA VAL A 119 -12.71 -6.32 7.18
C VAL A 119 -13.78 -7.04 6.38
N ARG A 120 -14.73 -6.29 5.83
CA ARG A 120 -15.70 -6.76 4.85
C ARG A 120 -15.23 -6.32 3.47
N PHE A 121 -15.02 -7.28 2.59
CA PHE A 121 -14.71 -7.11 1.19
C PHE A 121 -15.94 -7.40 0.34
N GLU A 122 -16.24 -6.51 -0.59
CA GLU A 122 -17.32 -6.64 -1.55
C GLU A 122 -16.78 -6.39 -2.96
N ARG A 123 -17.15 -7.24 -3.90
CA ARG A 123 -16.84 -7.09 -5.32
C ARG A 123 -18.11 -7.26 -6.13
N GLN A 124 -18.41 -6.29 -6.96
CA GLN A 124 -19.57 -6.29 -7.85
C GLN A 124 -19.10 -6.21 -9.29
N PHE A 125 -19.47 -7.19 -10.10
CA PHE A 125 -19.15 -7.25 -11.52
C PHE A 125 -20.27 -6.66 -12.38
N SER A 126 -19.93 -6.19 -13.58
CA SER A 126 -20.88 -5.62 -14.52
C SER A 126 -21.92 -6.61 -15.09
N ASP A 127 -21.66 -7.90 -14.97
CA ASP A 127 -22.58 -8.98 -15.36
C ASP A 127 -23.61 -9.33 -14.26
N GLY A 128 -23.62 -8.58 -13.14
CA GLY A 128 -24.52 -8.76 -12.01
C GLY A 128 -24.02 -9.73 -10.94
N ARG A 129 -22.91 -10.43 -11.15
CA ARG A 129 -22.29 -11.25 -10.10
C ARG A 129 -21.76 -10.37 -8.97
N SER A 130 -21.84 -10.88 -7.77
CA SER A 130 -21.26 -10.24 -6.59
C SER A 130 -20.55 -11.24 -5.70
N GLU A 131 -19.50 -10.80 -5.04
CA GLU A 131 -18.76 -11.57 -4.05
C GLU A 131 -18.68 -10.75 -2.75
N THR A 132 -18.87 -11.41 -1.62
CA THR A 132 -18.68 -10.80 -0.31
C THR A 132 -17.87 -11.76 0.56
N LYS A 133 -16.83 -11.21 1.22
CA LYS A 133 -16.01 -11.94 2.19
C LYS A 133 -15.82 -11.10 3.44
N SER A 134 -15.78 -11.75 4.60
CA SER A 134 -15.38 -11.12 5.86
C SER A 134 -14.18 -11.87 6.41
N LEU A 135 -13.20 -11.11 6.91
CA LEU A 135 -11.94 -11.63 7.44
C LEU A 135 -11.66 -10.97 8.78
N SER A 136 -11.18 -11.75 9.75
CA SER A 136 -10.51 -11.20 10.93
C SER A 136 -9.14 -10.69 10.53
N ILE A 137 -8.75 -9.51 11.01
CA ILE A 137 -7.48 -8.86 10.70
C ILE A 137 -6.76 -8.46 11.99
N PRO A 138 -5.44 -8.61 12.08
CA PRO A 138 -4.66 -8.06 13.18
C PRO A 138 -4.74 -6.53 13.28
N PRO A 139 -4.54 -5.94 14.46
CA PRO A 139 -4.59 -4.48 14.65
C PRO A 139 -3.56 -3.69 13.84
N ASP A 140 -2.44 -4.30 13.47
CA ASP A 140 -1.34 -3.76 12.65
C ASP A 140 -1.55 -3.94 11.14
N THR A 141 -2.79 -4.23 10.71
CA THR A 141 -3.10 -4.43 9.29
C THR A 141 -3.06 -3.12 8.52
N LEU A 142 -2.29 -3.12 7.43
CA LEU A 142 -2.23 -2.09 6.41
C LEU A 142 -2.99 -2.59 5.15
N ALA A 143 -3.71 -1.71 4.49
CA ALA A 143 -4.31 -2.00 3.18
C ALA A 143 -3.31 -1.67 2.07
N VAL A 144 -3.26 -2.46 1.02
CA VAL A 144 -2.36 -2.20 -0.12
C VAL A 144 -2.72 -0.90 -0.84
N GLU A 145 -4.00 -0.50 -0.81
CA GLU A 145 -4.48 0.74 -1.38
C GLU A 145 -3.93 1.95 -0.60
N GLY A 146 -3.08 2.73 -1.24
CA GLY A 146 -2.44 3.89 -0.64
C GLY A 146 -1.25 3.57 0.27
N ILE A 147 -0.81 2.32 0.37
CA ILE A 147 0.28 1.88 1.27
C ILE A 147 1.56 2.70 1.09
N ALA A 148 1.93 3.06 -0.15
CA ALA A 148 3.10 3.89 -0.41
C ALA A 148 2.99 5.28 0.24
N GLY A 149 1.79 5.89 0.20
CA GLY A 149 1.51 7.16 0.88
C GLY A 149 1.59 7.05 2.41
N ILE A 150 1.30 5.88 2.97
CA ILE A 150 1.32 5.64 4.41
C ILE A 150 2.73 5.29 4.90
N LEU A 151 3.48 4.49 4.16
CA LEU A 151 4.86 4.10 4.51
C LEU A 151 5.84 5.28 4.57
N ARG A 152 5.52 6.43 3.95
CA ARG A 152 6.34 7.65 4.07
C ARG A 152 6.46 8.17 5.50
N PHE A 153 5.57 7.76 6.39
CA PHE A 153 5.60 8.12 7.82
C PHE A 153 6.34 7.08 8.67
N LEU A 154 6.97 6.10 8.05
CA LEU A 154 7.91 5.20 8.71
C LEU A 154 9.11 6.03 9.19
N GLY A 155 9.57 5.83 10.42
CA GLY A 155 10.84 6.40 10.87
C GLY A 155 11.98 5.79 10.03
N PHE A 156 12.69 6.63 9.25
CA PHE A 156 13.76 6.17 8.34
C PHE A 156 15.16 6.22 8.96
N ASP A 157 15.27 6.16 10.26
CA ASP A 157 16.55 6.00 10.94
C ASP A 157 17.23 4.67 10.53
N GLN A 158 18.54 4.61 10.70
CA GLN A 158 19.31 3.42 10.34
C GLN A 158 18.77 2.23 11.14
N ASN A 159 18.33 1.19 10.42
CA ASN A 159 17.72 -0.04 10.93
C ASN A 159 16.22 0.06 11.32
N ALA A 160 15.50 1.08 10.90
CA ALA A 160 14.06 1.11 11.12
C ALA A 160 13.39 -0.15 10.54
N ARG A 161 12.60 -0.79 11.38
CA ARG A 161 11.85 -2.01 11.03
C ARG A 161 10.42 -1.88 11.53
N LEU A 162 9.46 -2.20 10.68
CA LEU A 162 8.05 -2.27 11.02
C LEU A 162 7.52 -3.65 10.64
N ALA A 163 7.13 -4.44 11.64
CA ALA A 163 6.33 -5.65 11.40
C ALA A 163 4.87 -5.26 11.21
N ALA A 164 4.23 -5.79 10.20
CA ALA A 164 2.83 -5.49 9.89
C ALA A 164 2.17 -6.64 9.12
N HIS A 165 0.85 -6.57 9.03
CA HIS A 165 0.08 -7.40 8.10
C HIS A 165 -0.39 -6.53 6.93
N VAL A 166 -0.25 -7.03 5.70
CA VAL A 166 -0.73 -6.34 4.51
C VAL A 166 -1.90 -7.10 3.91
N LEU A 167 -3.04 -6.42 3.80
CA LEU A 167 -4.21 -6.91 3.10
C LEU A 167 -4.11 -6.54 1.62
N SER A 168 -4.03 -7.55 0.75
CA SER A 168 -3.90 -7.37 -0.70
C SER A 168 -5.22 -6.98 -1.39
N ASN A 169 -5.16 -6.68 -2.70
CA ASN A 169 -6.34 -6.45 -3.54
C ASN A 169 -7.28 -7.66 -3.55
N GLU A 170 -6.75 -8.86 -3.77
CA GLU A 170 -7.44 -10.09 -3.41
C GLU A 170 -7.41 -10.19 -1.88
N PRO A 171 -8.56 -10.38 -1.17
CA PRO A 171 -8.60 -10.29 0.29
C PRO A 171 -7.82 -11.42 0.94
N ARG A 172 -6.50 -11.30 0.91
CA ARG A 172 -5.50 -12.18 1.54
C ARG A 172 -4.60 -11.35 2.43
N LEU A 173 -4.29 -11.90 3.59
CA LEU A 173 -3.46 -11.26 4.59
C LEU A 173 -2.05 -11.85 4.52
N TYR A 174 -1.05 -10.98 4.41
CA TYR A 174 0.37 -11.34 4.40
C TYR A 174 1.07 -10.70 5.59
N SER A 175 1.75 -11.51 6.40
CA SER A 175 2.65 -11.00 7.43
C SER A 175 3.96 -10.57 6.79
N VAL A 176 4.40 -9.34 7.03
CA VAL A 176 5.59 -8.76 6.41
C VAL A 176 6.40 -7.96 7.43
N THR A 177 7.66 -7.69 7.10
CA THR A 177 8.44 -6.62 7.75
C THR A 177 8.90 -5.63 6.69
N PHE A 178 8.68 -4.33 6.93
CA PHE A 178 9.31 -3.27 6.17
C PHE A 178 10.64 -2.94 6.83
N GLU A 179 11.73 -3.02 6.06
CA GLU A 179 13.10 -2.84 6.56
C GLU A 179 13.83 -1.77 5.74
N THR A 180 14.33 -0.72 6.40
CA THR A 180 15.18 0.27 5.74
C THR A 180 16.52 -0.37 5.36
N ARG A 181 16.90 -0.29 4.07
CA ARG A 181 18.12 -0.88 3.50
C ARG A 181 19.23 0.14 3.24
N GLY A 182 19.07 1.36 3.74
CA GLY A 182 19.99 2.47 3.54
C GLY A 182 19.46 3.50 2.58
N MET A 183 20.36 4.33 2.08
CA MET A 183 20.07 5.44 1.16
C MET A 183 20.76 5.20 -0.17
N GLU A 184 20.10 5.57 -1.25
CA GLU A 184 20.71 5.56 -2.59
C GLU A 184 20.13 6.68 -3.44
N ARG A 185 20.84 7.01 -4.53
CA ARG A 185 20.38 7.99 -5.50
C ARG A 185 19.51 7.32 -6.55
N VAL A 186 18.28 7.80 -6.70
CA VAL A 186 17.26 7.26 -7.61
C VAL A 186 16.96 8.29 -8.69
N LYS A 187 16.97 7.86 -9.94
CA LYS A 187 16.53 8.66 -11.08
C LYS A 187 15.15 8.20 -11.52
N THR A 188 14.23 9.15 -11.66
CA THR A 188 12.87 8.94 -12.17
C THR A 188 12.57 9.98 -13.26
N PRO A 189 11.47 9.90 -14.01
CA PRO A 189 11.06 10.96 -14.93
C PRO A 189 10.89 12.33 -14.26
N ALA A 190 10.47 12.36 -12.97
CA ALA A 190 10.33 13.61 -12.20
C ALA A 190 11.67 14.23 -11.78
N GLY A 191 12.80 13.51 -11.92
CA GLY A 191 14.12 14.02 -11.54
C GLY A 191 15.00 13.00 -10.83
N GLN A 192 15.99 13.51 -10.12
CA GLN A 192 16.95 12.71 -9.35
C GLN A 192 16.80 13.02 -7.87
N PHE A 193 16.70 11.97 -7.06
CA PHE A 193 16.41 12.06 -5.63
C PHE A 193 17.41 11.24 -4.82
N GLU A 194 17.80 11.76 -3.66
CA GLU A 194 18.37 10.93 -2.61
C GLU A 194 17.23 10.31 -1.83
N ALA A 195 17.19 8.98 -1.72
CA ALA A 195 16.05 8.25 -1.20
C ALA A 195 16.45 7.12 -0.26
N TYR A 196 15.66 6.94 0.79
CA TYR A 196 15.67 5.73 1.60
C TYR A 196 15.05 4.58 0.82
N LYS A 197 15.74 3.45 0.79
CA LYS A 197 15.24 2.20 0.24
C LYS A 197 14.62 1.36 1.34
N VAL A 198 13.37 0.97 1.19
CA VAL A 198 12.63 0.10 2.11
C VAL A 198 12.30 -1.21 1.41
N GLU A 199 12.73 -2.33 1.97
CA GLU A 199 12.37 -3.67 1.49
C GLU A 199 11.12 -4.16 2.24
N MET A 200 10.12 -4.64 1.52
CA MET A 200 9.02 -5.42 2.10
C MET A 200 9.39 -6.90 2.11
N VAL A 201 9.57 -7.44 3.29
CA VAL A 201 10.04 -8.80 3.53
C VAL A 201 8.87 -9.65 3.99
N PRO A 202 8.36 -10.60 3.17
CA PRO A 202 7.29 -11.49 3.58
C PRO A 202 7.78 -12.54 4.59
N HIS A 203 6.94 -12.84 5.58
CA HIS A 203 7.17 -13.92 6.53
C HIS A 203 6.55 -15.22 6.02
N MET A 204 7.38 -16.19 5.70
CA MET A 204 6.98 -17.43 5.03
C MET A 204 7.02 -18.66 5.93
N GLY A 205 7.20 -18.47 7.25
CA GLY A 205 7.34 -19.60 8.19
C GLY A 205 8.44 -20.57 7.75
N VAL A 206 8.10 -21.84 7.69
CA VAL A 206 9.04 -22.92 7.27
C VAL A 206 9.53 -22.78 5.82
N LEU A 207 8.82 -22.05 4.96
CA LEU A 207 9.22 -21.77 3.58
C LEU A 207 10.25 -20.66 3.45
N SER A 208 10.70 -20.07 4.56
CA SER A 208 11.73 -19.00 4.59
C SER A 208 13.05 -19.41 3.94
N VAL A 209 13.36 -20.70 3.89
CA VAL A 209 14.52 -21.27 3.18
C VAL A 209 14.49 -20.96 1.68
N PHE A 210 13.30 -20.82 1.10
CA PHE A 210 13.08 -20.47 -0.31
C PHE A 210 12.90 -18.98 -0.56
N ARG A 211 13.18 -18.12 0.42
CA ARG A 211 12.99 -16.66 0.34
C ARG A 211 13.66 -16.02 -0.88
N SER A 212 14.80 -16.56 -1.32
CA SER A 212 15.53 -16.06 -2.49
C SER A 212 14.77 -16.25 -3.82
N LEU A 213 13.79 -17.15 -3.84
CA LEU A 213 12.98 -17.47 -5.03
C LEU A 213 11.72 -16.58 -5.15
N PHE A 214 11.42 -15.81 -4.08
CA PHE A 214 10.25 -14.93 -4.10
C PHE A 214 10.62 -13.54 -4.62
N PRO A 215 9.73 -12.91 -5.42
CA PRO A 215 9.94 -11.54 -5.87
C PRO A 215 10.12 -10.62 -4.67
N LYS A 216 11.15 -9.80 -4.72
CA LYS A 216 11.40 -8.76 -3.71
C LYS A 216 10.60 -7.52 -4.07
N ALA A 217 10.05 -6.84 -3.06
CA ALA A 217 9.37 -5.58 -3.23
C ALA A 217 10.11 -4.48 -2.48
N TYR A 218 10.39 -3.38 -3.19
CA TYR A 218 11.11 -2.24 -2.66
C TYR A 218 10.34 -0.95 -2.89
N PHE A 219 10.41 -0.07 -1.91
CA PHE A 219 9.88 1.30 -1.98
C PHE A 219 11.01 2.29 -1.77
N TRP A 220 10.95 3.44 -2.43
CA TRP A 220 11.89 4.53 -2.21
C TRP A 220 11.15 5.80 -1.81
N PHE A 221 11.67 6.45 -0.76
CA PHE A 221 11.13 7.68 -0.20
C PHE A 221 12.26 8.72 -0.11
N THR A 222 12.00 9.97 -0.47
CA THR A 222 13.01 11.03 -0.39
C THR A 222 13.62 11.13 1.01
N VAL A 223 14.92 11.42 1.10
CA VAL A 223 15.60 11.69 2.39
C VAL A 223 15.07 12.98 3.00
N ALA A 224 14.82 14.00 2.18
CA ALA A 224 14.22 15.24 2.64
C ALA A 224 12.75 15.04 3.04
N PRO A 225 12.32 15.55 4.21
CA PRO A 225 10.91 15.59 4.57
C PRO A 225 10.09 16.36 3.52
N PRO A 226 8.84 15.98 3.32
CA PRO A 226 8.04 15.01 4.05
C PRO A 226 8.14 13.56 3.53
N HIS A 227 9.30 13.14 3.04
CA HIS A 227 9.59 11.79 2.56
C HIS A 227 8.65 11.32 1.46
N PHE A 228 8.65 12.05 0.33
CA PHE A 228 7.83 11.69 -0.82
C PHE A 228 8.20 10.31 -1.36
N TRP A 229 7.19 9.53 -1.71
CA TRP A 229 7.39 8.31 -2.47
C TRP A 229 7.89 8.64 -3.89
N VAL A 230 8.93 7.96 -4.36
CA VAL A 230 9.53 8.24 -5.68
C VAL A 230 9.61 7.02 -6.58
N ARG A 231 9.67 5.80 -6.02
CA ARG A 231 9.78 4.56 -6.79
C ARG A 231 9.27 3.35 -6.03
N TYR A 232 8.77 2.36 -6.77
CA TYR A 232 8.49 1.00 -6.32
C TYR A 232 9.02 0.01 -7.34
N GLU A 233 9.60 -1.09 -6.87
CA GLU A 233 9.93 -2.26 -7.69
C GLU A 233 9.39 -3.50 -6.99
N GLY A 234 8.66 -4.33 -7.72
CA GLY A 234 8.11 -5.57 -7.21
C GLY A 234 6.91 -6.07 -8.00
N PRO A 235 6.20 -7.08 -7.49
CA PRO A 235 4.99 -7.61 -8.13
C PRO A 235 3.88 -6.56 -8.24
N GLU A 236 3.18 -6.50 -9.38
CA GLU A 236 2.13 -5.51 -9.64
C GLU A 236 0.94 -5.62 -8.66
N ASN A 237 0.45 -6.83 -8.40
CA ASN A 237 -0.70 -7.10 -7.53
C ASN A 237 -0.43 -8.24 -6.51
N GLY A 238 0.85 -8.48 -6.17
CA GLY A 238 1.24 -9.54 -5.26
C GLY A 238 1.85 -10.77 -5.97
N PRO A 239 2.12 -11.85 -5.22
CA PRO A 239 2.83 -13.01 -5.75
C PRO A 239 2.16 -13.62 -6.99
N GLY A 240 2.96 -13.92 -8.01
CA GLY A 240 2.50 -14.53 -9.26
C GLY A 240 2.05 -13.53 -10.33
N THR A 241 2.07 -12.24 -10.04
CA THR A 241 1.84 -11.19 -11.05
C THR A 241 3.17 -10.68 -11.63
N PRO A 242 3.15 -9.99 -12.79
CA PRO A 242 4.36 -9.44 -13.37
C PRO A 242 5.12 -8.50 -12.42
N ASP A 243 6.45 -8.55 -12.46
CA ASP A 243 7.28 -7.55 -11.80
C ASP A 243 7.24 -6.24 -12.57
N ILE A 244 7.00 -5.16 -11.86
CA ILE A 244 6.90 -3.80 -12.38
C ILE A 244 7.90 -2.86 -11.71
N VAL A 245 8.14 -1.75 -12.39
CA VAL A 245 8.79 -0.56 -11.86
C VAL A 245 7.78 0.58 -11.98
N MET A 246 7.40 1.15 -10.82
CA MET A 246 6.59 2.37 -10.76
C MET A 246 7.51 3.53 -10.41
N GLU A 247 7.42 4.63 -11.13
CA GLU A 247 8.29 5.79 -10.94
C GLU A 247 7.46 7.07 -10.88
N LEU A 248 7.88 7.98 -10.02
CA LEU A 248 7.31 9.32 -9.98
C LEU A 248 7.58 10.02 -11.32
N ASP A 249 6.51 10.41 -12.01
CA ASP A 249 6.57 11.12 -13.29
C ASP A 249 6.54 12.64 -13.09
N ARG A 250 5.72 13.08 -12.12
CA ARG A 250 5.58 14.48 -11.73
C ARG A 250 5.37 14.57 -10.22
N ALA A 251 6.15 15.41 -9.56
CA ALA A 251 5.87 15.83 -8.19
C ALA A 251 4.95 17.06 -8.23
N SER A 252 4.17 17.28 -7.17
CA SER A 252 3.50 18.57 -6.98
C SER A 252 4.54 19.62 -6.62
N GLU A 253 4.47 20.75 -7.28
CA GLU A 253 5.03 21.99 -6.76
C GLU A 253 4.19 22.50 -5.60
#